data_b9d8b2638e45a024e9f08d8981ca5c31
#
_entry.id   b9d8b2638e45a024e9f08d8981ca5c31
#
_cell.length_a   1.000
_cell.length_b   1.000
_cell.length_c   1.000
_cell.angle_alpha   90.00
_cell.angle_beta   90.00
_cell.angle_gamma   90.00
#
_symmetry.space_group_name_H-M   'P 1'
#
loop_
_entity.id
_entity.type
_entity.pdbx_description
1 polymer ?
#
loop_
_entity_poly.entity_id
_entity_poly.type
_entity_poly.pdbx_seq_one_letter_code
_entity_poly.pdbx_strand_id
1 'polypeptide(L)'
;MTTVSQDRLEKEAQTTNRLDVTAHGRIREGKLEGFKRQAAELIRQTKEKDTKTLRYDWFISSDGTEFEVLEAYVNSEGLIEHSMHIGEARNVLFSEFADDHRITVHGDPSPQLVELVNTHAPGGAGGVKWYSFLEGLDS
;
A
#
# COMPACT_ATOMS: atom_id res chain seq x y z
N MET A 1 -28.00 11.03 -21.49
CA MET A 1 -26.55 10.76 -21.22
C MET A 1 -26.34 10.15 -19.87
N THR A 2 -27.14 9.15 -19.55
CA THR A 2 -27.07 8.48 -18.25
C THR A 2 -25.72 7.79 -17.99
N THR A 3 -25.09 7.24 -19.05
CA THR A 3 -23.83 6.52 -18.92
C THR A 3 -22.70 7.41 -18.39
N VAL A 4 -22.58 8.65 -18.93
CA VAL A 4 -21.53 9.58 -18.49
C VAL A 4 -21.76 10.00 -17.04
N SER A 5 -23.01 10.28 -16.66
CA SER A 5 -23.34 10.66 -15.28
C SER A 5 -23.08 9.52 -14.31
N GLN A 6 -23.38 8.31 -14.71
CA GLN A 6 -23.15 7.12 -13.88
C GLN A 6 -21.67 6.85 -13.68
N ASP A 7 -20.88 6.94 -14.75
CA ASP A 7 -19.42 6.78 -14.64
C ASP A 7 -18.81 7.80 -13.71
N ARG A 8 -19.29 9.04 -13.77
CA ARG A 8 -18.84 10.11 -12.90
C ARG A 8 -19.15 9.80 -11.43
N LEU A 9 -20.37 9.34 -11.16
CA LEU A 9 -20.79 8.97 -9.82
C LEU A 9 -19.96 7.80 -9.27
N GLU A 10 -19.67 6.83 -10.12
CA GLU A 10 -18.83 5.69 -9.71
C GLU A 10 -17.43 6.14 -9.37
N LYS A 11 -16.85 7.05 -10.17
CA LYS A 11 -15.52 7.61 -9.88
C LYS A 11 -15.52 8.39 -8.56
N GLU A 12 -16.56 9.18 -8.31
CA GLU A 12 -16.68 9.93 -7.06
C GLU A 12 -16.78 8.99 -5.86
N ALA A 13 -17.57 7.92 -5.99
CA ALA A 13 -17.71 6.92 -4.94
C ALA A 13 -16.39 6.22 -4.68
N GLN A 14 -15.65 5.85 -5.74
CA GLN A 14 -14.33 5.23 -5.60
C GLN A 14 -13.34 6.20 -4.93
N THR A 15 -13.34 7.47 -5.34
CA THR A 15 -12.48 8.48 -4.75
C THR A 15 -12.77 8.67 -3.27
N THR A 16 -14.06 8.66 -2.90
CA THR A 16 -14.51 8.80 -1.51
C THR A 16 -14.04 7.64 -0.65
N ASN A 17 -14.02 6.41 -1.21
CA ASN A 17 -13.60 5.21 -0.49
C ASN A 17 -12.12 4.88 -0.67
N ARG A 18 -11.44 5.62 -1.50
CA ARG A 18 -10.05 5.38 -1.86
C ARG A 18 -9.14 5.48 -0.64
N LEU A 19 -8.19 4.59 -0.58
CA LEU A 19 -7.10 4.64 0.39
C LEU A 19 -5.79 4.85 -0.35
N ASP A 20 -5.00 5.80 0.11
CA ASP A 20 -3.62 5.98 -0.32
C ASP A 20 -2.72 5.53 0.82
N VAL A 21 -1.73 4.72 0.49
CA VAL A 21 -0.84 4.12 1.48
C VAL A 21 0.60 4.41 1.09
N THR A 22 1.41 4.76 2.06
CA THR A 22 2.85 4.85 1.88
C THR A 22 3.50 3.84 2.79
N ALA A 23 4.24 2.91 2.20
CA ALA A 23 5.08 2.00 2.96
C ALA A 23 6.50 2.55 2.91
N HIS A 24 7.19 2.51 4.05
CA HIS A 24 8.54 3.02 4.19
C HIS A 24 9.42 1.96 4.83
N GLY A 25 10.67 1.87 4.41
CA GLY A 25 11.62 0.97 5.03
C GLY A 25 13.04 1.34 4.70
N ARG A 26 13.96 0.61 5.32
CA ARG A 26 15.39 0.75 5.12
C ARG A 26 15.91 -0.49 4.42
N ILE A 27 16.79 -0.29 3.42
CA ILE A 27 17.46 -1.38 2.71
C ILE A 27 18.68 -1.76 3.52
N ARG A 28 18.82 -3.04 3.85
CA ARG A 28 19.97 -3.53 4.62
C ARG A 28 21.25 -3.36 3.83
N GLU A 29 22.33 -3.04 4.52
CA GLU A 29 23.64 -2.84 3.91
C GLU A 29 24.04 -4.06 3.07
N GLY A 30 24.49 -3.79 1.84
CA GLY A 30 24.92 -4.84 0.92
C GLY A 30 23.79 -5.62 0.25
N LYS A 31 22.53 -5.24 0.47
CA LYS A 31 21.37 -6.00 0.00
C LYS A 31 20.58 -5.33 -1.13
N LEU A 32 21.10 -4.23 -1.69
CA LEU A 32 20.35 -3.47 -2.68
C LEU A 32 19.89 -4.31 -3.88
N GLU A 33 20.77 -5.12 -4.46
CA GLU A 33 20.41 -5.90 -5.63
C GLU A 33 19.38 -6.98 -5.32
N GLY A 34 19.53 -7.65 -4.18
CA GLY A 34 18.54 -8.61 -3.71
C GLY A 34 17.20 -7.95 -3.41
N PHE A 35 17.24 -6.76 -2.80
CA PHE A 35 16.06 -5.95 -2.55
C PHE A 35 15.31 -5.65 -3.86
N LYS A 36 16.03 -5.21 -4.88
CA LYS A 36 15.43 -4.89 -6.19
C LYS A 36 14.74 -6.11 -6.81
N ARG A 37 15.37 -7.26 -6.73
CA ARG A 37 14.77 -8.50 -7.26
C ARG A 37 13.51 -8.88 -6.50
N GLN A 38 13.55 -8.76 -5.17
CA GLN A 38 12.39 -9.11 -4.35
C GLN A 38 11.25 -8.11 -4.55
N ALA A 39 11.56 -6.81 -4.69
CA ALA A 39 10.57 -5.80 -5.02
C ALA A 39 9.88 -6.11 -6.34
N ALA A 40 10.66 -6.53 -7.34
CA ALA A 40 10.10 -6.91 -8.64
C ALA A 40 9.12 -8.09 -8.50
N GLU A 41 9.38 -9.02 -7.58
CA GLU A 41 8.46 -10.13 -7.31
C GLU A 41 7.16 -9.66 -6.67
N LEU A 42 7.23 -8.74 -5.72
CA LEU A 42 6.01 -8.15 -5.14
C LEU A 42 5.19 -7.41 -6.20
N ILE A 43 5.85 -6.66 -7.06
CA ILE A 43 5.19 -5.95 -8.16
C ILE A 43 4.53 -6.94 -9.11
N ARG A 44 5.23 -8.01 -9.47
CA ARG A 44 4.70 -9.04 -10.36
C ARG A 44 3.43 -9.67 -9.79
N GLN A 45 3.45 -10.05 -8.53
CA GLN A 45 2.29 -10.67 -7.88
C GLN A 45 1.11 -9.71 -7.80
N THR A 46 1.38 -8.43 -7.50
CA THR A 46 0.35 -7.40 -7.45
C THR A 46 -0.31 -7.23 -8.82
N LYS A 47 0.51 -7.11 -9.86
CA LYS A 47 0.02 -6.94 -11.22
C LYS A 47 -0.81 -8.13 -11.70
N GLU A 48 -0.41 -9.34 -11.32
CA GLU A 48 -1.08 -10.57 -11.74
C GLU A 48 -2.36 -10.84 -10.96
N LYS A 49 -2.40 -10.55 -9.68
CA LYS A 49 -3.46 -11.02 -8.79
C LYS A 49 -4.43 -9.96 -8.29
N ASP A 50 -3.98 -8.72 -8.13
CA ASP A 50 -4.83 -7.68 -7.55
C ASP A 50 -5.90 -7.20 -8.52
N THR A 51 -7.09 -6.93 -8.00
CA THR A 51 -8.23 -6.46 -8.80
C THR A 51 -8.64 -5.03 -8.46
N LYS A 52 -8.13 -4.48 -7.34
CA LYS A 52 -8.56 -3.16 -6.82
C LYS A 52 -7.40 -2.24 -6.49
N THR A 53 -6.22 -2.53 -7.01
CA THR A 53 -5.03 -1.70 -6.80
C THR A 53 -4.91 -0.67 -7.91
N LEU A 54 -4.86 0.60 -7.54
CA LEU A 54 -4.76 1.71 -8.47
C LEU A 54 -3.33 2.17 -8.71
N ARG A 55 -2.48 1.98 -7.70
CA ARG A 55 -1.08 2.43 -7.75
C ARG A 55 -0.23 1.52 -6.87
N TYR A 56 0.97 1.19 -7.35
CA TYR A 56 1.93 0.42 -6.57
C TYR A 56 3.33 0.73 -7.09
N ASP A 57 3.80 1.93 -6.75
CA ASP A 57 5.06 2.47 -7.29
C ASP A 57 6.14 2.46 -6.22
N TRP A 58 7.28 1.91 -6.56
CA TRP A 58 8.42 1.76 -5.66
C TRP A 58 9.49 2.80 -5.97
N PHE A 59 10.04 3.40 -4.93
CA PHE A 59 11.05 4.44 -5.01
C PHE A 59 12.20 4.12 -4.08
N ILE A 60 13.42 4.45 -4.51
CA ILE A 60 14.63 4.27 -3.70
C ILE A 60 15.26 5.64 -3.48
N SER A 61 15.72 5.91 -2.25
CA SER A 61 16.40 7.16 -1.94
C SER A 61 17.69 7.31 -2.76
N SER A 62 18.14 8.56 -2.92
CA SER A 62 19.30 8.84 -3.76
C SER A 62 20.58 8.15 -3.28
N ASP A 63 20.69 7.87 -1.99
CA ASP A 63 21.84 7.16 -1.43
C ASP A 63 21.66 5.62 -1.40
N GLY A 64 20.51 5.12 -1.86
CA GLY A 64 20.26 3.69 -1.95
C GLY A 64 19.99 3.00 -0.63
N THR A 65 19.73 3.74 0.45
CA THR A 65 19.57 3.15 1.79
C THR A 65 18.12 3.00 2.24
N GLU A 66 17.20 3.74 1.64
CA GLU A 66 15.80 3.72 2.03
C GLU A 66 14.90 3.53 0.81
N PHE A 67 13.68 3.08 1.07
CA PHE A 67 12.69 2.95 0.03
C PHE A 67 11.32 3.41 0.51
N GLU A 68 10.49 3.81 -0.43
CA GLU A 68 9.09 4.10 -0.20
C GLU A 68 8.27 3.49 -1.32
N VAL A 69 7.09 2.98 -0.96
CA VAL A 69 6.13 2.46 -1.92
C VAL A 69 4.89 3.34 -1.83
N LEU A 70 4.51 3.95 -2.93
CA LEU A 70 3.29 4.75 -2.99
C LEU A 70 2.19 3.87 -3.57
N GLU A 71 1.17 3.62 -2.76
CA GLU A 71 0.10 2.67 -3.07
C GLU A 71 -1.24 3.38 -3.06
N ALA A 72 -2.16 2.89 -3.86
CA ALA A 72 -3.52 3.38 -3.84
C ALA A 72 -4.49 2.25 -4.16
N TYR A 73 -5.60 2.23 -3.46
CA TYR A 73 -6.61 1.18 -3.57
C TYR A 73 -7.98 1.80 -3.72
N VAL A 74 -8.84 1.13 -4.47
CA VAL A 74 -10.23 1.57 -4.67
C VAL A 74 -10.95 1.73 -3.32
N ASN A 75 -10.68 0.82 -2.38
CA ASN A 75 -11.29 0.81 -1.05
C ASN A 75 -10.46 -0.07 -0.10
N SER A 76 -10.93 -0.22 1.13
CA SER A 76 -10.26 -1.06 2.13
C SER A 76 -10.12 -2.52 1.69
N GLU A 77 -11.09 -3.05 0.98
CA GLU A 77 -11.01 -4.44 0.49
C GLU A 77 -9.83 -4.61 -0.47
N GLY A 78 -9.53 -3.59 -1.26
CA GLY A 78 -8.37 -3.61 -2.16
C GLY A 78 -7.06 -3.76 -1.41
N LEU A 79 -6.90 -3.06 -0.31
CA LEU A 79 -5.70 -3.18 0.51
C LEU A 79 -5.64 -4.55 1.20
N ILE A 80 -6.77 -5.04 1.69
CA ILE A 80 -6.83 -6.36 2.31
C ILE A 80 -6.43 -7.44 1.30
N GLU A 81 -7.02 -7.41 0.12
CA GLU A 81 -6.73 -8.33 -0.97
C GLU A 81 -5.23 -8.31 -1.32
N HIS A 82 -4.69 -7.11 -1.52
CA HIS A 82 -3.28 -6.92 -1.83
C HIS A 82 -2.38 -7.55 -0.76
N SER A 83 -2.66 -7.27 0.50
CA SER A 83 -1.86 -7.79 1.62
C SER A 83 -1.84 -9.31 1.66
N MET A 84 -2.94 -9.95 1.29
CA MET A 84 -3.02 -11.40 1.22
C MET A 84 -2.18 -11.96 0.07
N HIS A 85 -2.23 -11.31 -1.09
CA HIS A 85 -1.50 -11.79 -2.27
C HIS A 85 0.02 -11.72 -2.10
N ILE A 86 0.52 -10.65 -1.47
CA ILE A 86 1.97 -10.43 -1.37
C ILE A 86 2.56 -10.93 -0.04
N GLY A 87 1.76 -11.51 0.84
CA GLY A 87 2.19 -11.82 2.22
C GLY A 87 3.50 -12.58 2.31
N GLU A 88 3.64 -13.66 1.55
CA GLU A 88 4.87 -14.46 1.55
C GLU A 88 6.07 -13.69 1.01
N ALA A 89 5.90 -13.05 -0.14
CA ALA A 89 6.97 -12.27 -0.77
C ALA A 89 7.38 -11.09 0.11
N ARG A 90 6.43 -10.45 0.78
CA ARG A 90 6.71 -9.37 1.72
C ARG A 90 7.52 -9.88 2.92
N ASN A 91 7.20 -11.05 3.43
CA ASN A 91 7.95 -11.64 4.55
C ASN A 91 9.40 -11.89 4.15
N VAL A 92 9.65 -12.37 2.93
CA VAL A 92 11.02 -12.53 2.42
C VAL A 92 11.72 -11.18 2.33
N LEU A 93 11.04 -10.16 1.82
CA LEU A 93 11.63 -8.83 1.71
C LEU A 93 12.16 -8.33 3.06
N PHE A 94 11.34 -8.42 4.09
CA PHE A 94 11.69 -7.88 5.41
C PHE A 94 12.53 -8.82 6.26
N SER A 95 12.62 -10.10 5.93
CA SER A 95 13.52 -11.00 6.64
C SER A 95 14.94 -10.96 6.07
N GLU A 96 15.10 -10.70 4.78
CA GLU A 96 16.40 -10.82 4.11
C GLU A 96 17.00 -9.51 3.61
N PHE A 97 16.17 -8.55 3.20
CA PHE A 97 16.68 -7.40 2.44
C PHE A 97 16.39 -6.04 3.04
N ALA A 98 15.41 -5.93 3.92
CA ALA A 98 14.95 -4.65 4.45
C ALA A 98 14.54 -4.74 5.91
N ASP A 99 14.43 -3.58 6.57
CA ASP A 99 13.94 -3.46 7.93
C ASP A 99 13.25 -2.10 8.12
N ASP A 100 12.91 -1.76 9.37
CA ASP A 100 12.28 -0.49 9.74
C ASP A 100 10.99 -0.23 8.93
N HIS A 101 10.14 -1.25 8.84
CA HIS A 101 8.90 -1.18 8.08
C HIS A 101 7.87 -0.30 8.79
N ARG A 102 7.46 0.79 8.13
CA ARG A 102 6.46 1.72 8.63
C ARG A 102 5.43 2.00 7.54
N ILE A 103 4.18 2.14 7.94
CA ILE A 103 3.07 2.33 7.01
C ILE A 103 2.25 3.54 7.43
N THR A 104 1.87 4.37 6.46
CA THR A 104 0.97 5.49 6.65
C THR A 104 -0.24 5.29 5.74
N VAL A 105 -1.44 5.39 6.29
CA VAL A 105 -2.69 5.23 5.54
C VAL A 105 -3.44 6.54 5.53
N HIS A 106 -3.84 6.99 4.34
CA HIS A 106 -4.62 8.20 4.13
C HIS A 106 -5.99 7.83 3.58
N GLY A 107 -7.04 8.21 4.30
CA GLY A 107 -8.42 7.91 3.95
C GLY A 107 -9.14 7.27 5.12
N ASP A 108 -10.37 6.85 4.90
CA ASP A 108 -11.22 6.29 5.95
C ASP A 108 -11.30 4.77 5.81
N PRO A 109 -10.52 4.03 6.63
CA PRO A 109 -10.49 2.57 6.55
C PRO A 109 -11.76 1.95 7.11
N SER A 110 -12.11 0.76 6.59
CA SER A 110 -13.19 -0.02 7.15
C SER A 110 -12.79 -0.57 8.53
N PRO A 111 -13.77 -0.86 9.41
CA PRO A 111 -13.47 -1.52 10.68
C PRO A 111 -12.72 -2.84 10.51
N GLN A 112 -13.02 -3.57 9.44
CA GLN A 112 -12.36 -4.83 9.14
C GLN A 112 -10.88 -4.64 8.86
N LEU A 113 -10.52 -3.60 8.08
CA LEU A 113 -9.12 -3.30 7.80
C LEU A 113 -8.39 -2.90 9.08
N VAL A 114 -8.99 -2.05 9.91
CA VAL A 114 -8.39 -1.63 11.16
C VAL A 114 -8.10 -2.82 12.06
N GLU A 115 -9.04 -3.74 12.17
CA GLU A 115 -8.87 -4.96 12.97
C GLU A 115 -7.74 -5.83 12.42
N LEU A 116 -7.68 -6.01 11.10
CA LEU A 116 -6.64 -6.79 10.45
C LEU A 116 -5.26 -6.19 10.73
N VAL A 117 -5.13 -4.88 10.62
CA VAL A 117 -3.89 -4.17 10.89
C VAL A 117 -3.48 -4.32 12.35
N ASN A 118 -4.42 -4.19 13.28
CA ASN A 118 -4.12 -4.34 14.71
C ASN A 118 -3.60 -5.74 15.06
N THR A 119 -4.00 -6.74 14.29
CA THR A 119 -3.61 -8.13 14.53
C THR A 119 -2.29 -8.48 13.83
N HIS A 120 -2.05 -7.99 12.60
CA HIS A 120 -1.00 -8.48 11.73
C HIS A 120 0.03 -7.45 11.27
N ALA A 121 -0.15 -6.17 11.59
CA ALA A 121 0.74 -5.12 11.07
C ALA A 121 2.15 -5.24 11.64
N PRO A 122 3.17 -4.80 10.88
CA PRO A 122 4.53 -4.74 11.39
C PRO A 122 4.61 -3.79 12.58
N GLY A 123 5.26 -4.22 13.66
CA GLY A 123 5.33 -3.43 14.89
C GLY A 123 3.99 -3.30 15.59
N GLY A 124 3.01 -4.13 15.23
CA GLY A 124 1.65 -4.03 15.74
C GLY A 124 1.00 -2.72 15.31
N ALA A 125 0.05 -2.25 16.11
CA ALA A 125 -0.65 -1.00 15.79
C ALA A 125 0.27 0.22 15.76
N GLY A 126 1.43 0.17 16.44
CA GLY A 126 2.39 1.28 16.49
C GLY A 126 3.15 1.50 15.19
N GLY A 127 3.18 0.50 14.30
CA GLY A 127 3.86 0.60 13.01
C GLY A 127 3.02 1.23 11.91
N VAL A 128 1.78 1.57 12.18
CA VAL A 128 0.85 2.14 11.20
C VAL A 128 0.28 3.44 11.73
N LYS A 129 0.30 4.47 10.89
CA LYS A 129 -0.32 5.77 11.20
C LYS A 129 -1.52 5.96 10.29
N TRP A 130 -2.59 6.49 10.85
CA TRP A 130 -3.86 6.71 10.16
C TRP A 130 -4.15 8.20 10.05
N TYR A 131 -4.49 8.64 8.84
CA TYR A 131 -4.86 10.03 8.58
C TYR A 131 -6.19 10.05 7.86
N SER A 132 -7.21 10.62 8.50
CA SER A 132 -8.53 10.77 7.91
C SER A 132 -8.56 11.95 6.96
N PHE A 133 -9.36 11.85 5.93
CA PHE A 133 -9.52 12.94 4.97
C PHE A 133 -10.14 14.16 5.66
N LEU A 134 -9.52 15.30 5.49
CA LEU A 134 -10.05 16.56 6.03
C LEU A 134 -10.75 17.37 4.94
N GLU A 135 -10.03 17.74 3.91
CA GLU A 135 -10.57 18.59 2.85
C GLU A 135 -9.56 18.67 1.70
N GLY A 136 -10.07 18.80 0.49
CA GLY A 136 -9.23 18.92 -0.71
C GLY A 136 -9.82 19.90 -1.70
N LEU A 137 -9.21 20.00 -2.87
CA LEU A 137 -9.66 20.92 -3.91
C LEU A 137 -11.05 20.60 -4.44
N ASP A 138 -11.39 19.31 -4.46
CA ASP A 138 -12.64 18.83 -5.04
C ASP A 138 -13.73 18.55 -4.01
N SER A 139 -13.55 19.02 -2.79
CA SER A 139 -14.52 18.79 -1.71
C SER A 139 -15.29 20.03 -1.33
#